data_8d41dbd681e1ec4d3c643fcca62aa093
#
_entry.id   8d41dbd681e1ec4d3c643fcca62aa093
#
_cell.length_a   1.000
_cell.length_b   1.000
_cell.length_c   1.000
_cell.angle_alpha   90.00
_cell.angle_beta   90.00
_cell.angle_gamma   90.00
#
_symmetry.space_group_name_H-M   'P 1'
#
loop_
_entity.id
_entity.type
_entity.pdbx_description
1 polymer ?
#
loop_
_entity_poly.entity_id
_entity_poly.type
_entity_poly.pdbx_seq_one_letter_code
_entity_poly.pdbx_strand_id
1 'polypeptide(L)'
;MIETELGQLRRSHYSNDLNASMDGTQVTVMGWVLTVRGHGNISFATVRDKNGDLSIVAKKGDCPDEIREKISSLKAHSSIGVTGTIKASEKAPSGFEIIPTELRVFSEVTTIPPFEPTAKTVKNIDTRLEVRPIDLRRNILQHVFKTRSLVLKTIRDYFNDQNFVEINTPKMIATATEGGAALFPIFYYNKEAFLAQSPQLYKEQLTMSFEKVFEIAPIFRAEPSRTNRHLAEAISIDLEEAFVDYNDVMSRIEEIIKVSIIAVNDYIKNNPDSEFTPTP
;
A
#
# COMPACT_ATOMS: atom_id res chain seq x y z
N MET A 1 4.54 10.72 32.84
CA MET A 1 4.71 9.26 32.60
C MET A 1 4.40 9.00 31.12
N ILE A 2 5.31 8.35 30.39
CA ILE A 2 5.10 8.06 28.99
C ILE A 2 4.31 6.74 28.90
N GLU A 3 3.10 6.81 28.38
CA GLU A 3 2.23 5.67 28.23
C GLU A 3 2.59 4.83 27.02
N THR A 4 2.38 3.52 27.10
CA THR A 4 2.67 2.57 26.03
C THR A 4 1.41 2.05 25.33
N GLU A 5 0.25 2.20 25.97
CA GLU A 5 -1.03 1.77 25.43
C GLU A 5 -1.72 2.88 24.63
N LEU A 6 -2.52 2.49 23.65
CA LEU A 6 -3.32 3.43 22.86
C LEU A 6 -4.31 4.19 23.75
N GLY A 7 -4.98 3.51 24.70
CA GLY A 7 -5.96 4.11 25.59
C GLY A 7 -7.01 4.90 24.83
N GLN A 8 -7.24 6.14 25.27
CA GLN A 8 -8.18 7.08 24.62
C GLN A 8 -7.56 7.88 23.48
N LEU A 9 -6.23 7.76 23.25
CA LEU A 9 -5.58 8.49 22.17
C LEU A 9 -6.12 8.06 20.81
N ARG A 10 -6.56 9.03 20.00
CA ARG A 10 -7.01 8.79 18.62
C ARG A 10 -6.35 9.77 17.70
N ARG A 11 -5.90 9.28 16.51
CA ARG A 11 -5.38 10.16 15.47
C ARG A 11 -6.46 11.15 15.04
N SER A 12 -6.14 12.43 15.00
CA SER A 12 -7.01 13.47 14.46
C SER A 12 -6.74 13.72 12.97
N HIS A 13 -5.46 13.68 12.56
CA HIS A 13 -5.01 14.03 11.21
C HIS A 13 -3.90 13.10 10.73
N TYR A 14 -3.83 12.91 9.42
CA TYR A 14 -2.65 12.38 8.73
C TYR A 14 -1.74 13.52 8.28
N SER A 15 -0.52 13.17 7.86
CA SER A 15 0.49 14.16 7.44
C SER A 15 0.01 15.09 6.31
N ASN A 16 -0.75 14.56 5.34
CA ASN A 16 -1.27 15.33 4.22
C ASN A 16 -2.50 16.19 4.55
N ASP A 17 -3.09 16.04 5.74
CA ASP A 17 -4.21 16.86 6.21
C ASP A 17 -3.73 18.13 6.88
N LEU A 18 -2.41 18.26 7.14
CA LEU A 18 -1.79 19.32 7.91
C LEU A 18 -1.04 20.32 7.02
N ASN A 19 -1.08 21.58 7.42
CA ASN A 19 -0.35 22.65 6.74
C ASN A 19 -0.08 23.83 7.67
N ALA A 20 0.74 24.78 7.23
CA ALA A 20 1.16 25.94 8.04
C ALA A 20 0.00 26.88 8.43
N SER A 21 -1.13 26.89 7.73
CA SER A 21 -2.28 27.72 8.08
C SER A 21 -3.02 27.26 9.35
N MET A 22 -2.70 26.04 9.82
CA MET A 22 -3.22 25.47 11.07
C MET A 22 -2.39 25.85 12.31
N ASP A 23 -1.56 26.90 12.21
CA ASP A 23 -0.74 27.37 13.33
C ASP A 23 -1.57 27.55 14.60
N GLY A 24 -1.05 27.07 15.73
CA GLY A 24 -1.74 27.08 17.02
C GLY A 24 -2.79 25.96 17.23
N THR A 25 -3.11 25.18 16.20
CA THR A 25 -4.09 24.08 16.32
C THR A 25 -3.48 22.86 17.01
N GLN A 26 -4.22 22.28 17.96
CA GLN A 26 -3.84 21.01 18.59
C GLN A 26 -4.21 19.84 17.70
N VAL A 27 -3.27 18.93 17.48
CA VAL A 27 -3.43 17.75 16.65
C VAL A 27 -2.86 16.50 17.33
N THR A 28 -3.41 15.34 16.98
CA THR A 28 -2.86 14.03 17.36
C THR A 28 -2.46 13.28 16.11
N VAL A 29 -1.19 12.97 15.99
CA VAL A 29 -0.59 12.22 14.89
C VAL A 29 0.01 10.93 15.40
N MET A 30 0.07 9.91 14.54
CA MET A 30 0.65 8.61 14.87
C MET A 30 1.46 8.09 13.68
N GLY A 31 2.56 7.42 13.97
CA GLY A 31 3.39 6.87 12.91
C GLY A 31 4.63 6.17 13.43
N TRP A 32 5.53 5.93 12.53
CA TRP A 32 6.82 5.31 12.81
C TRP A 32 7.92 6.39 12.77
N VAL A 33 8.78 6.35 13.78
CA VAL A 33 9.97 7.20 13.84
C VAL A 33 10.87 6.85 12.66
N LEU A 34 11.19 7.82 11.84
CA LEU A 34 12.10 7.66 10.71
C LEU A 34 13.52 8.03 11.10
N THR A 35 13.68 9.22 11.68
CA THR A 35 14.96 9.69 12.19
C THR A 35 14.78 10.44 13.50
N VAL A 36 15.80 10.39 14.34
CA VAL A 36 15.89 11.21 15.54
C VAL A 36 17.21 11.97 15.50
N ARG A 37 17.15 13.26 15.86
CA ARG A 37 18.33 14.11 16.00
C ARG A 37 18.18 14.92 17.26
N GLY A 38 19.21 14.96 18.10
CA GLY A 38 19.26 15.80 19.30
C GLY A 38 20.45 16.75 19.21
N HIS A 39 20.23 18.00 19.57
CA HIS A 39 21.32 18.96 19.72
C HIS A 39 21.04 19.87 20.91
N GLY A 40 21.77 19.65 21.99
CA GLY A 40 21.64 20.46 23.23
C GLY A 40 20.21 20.40 23.80
N ASN A 41 19.52 21.52 23.75
CA ASN A 41 18.18 21.67 24.33
C ASN A 41 17.01 21.36 23.38
N ILE A 42 17.28 20.82 22.19
CA ILE A 42 16.26 20.53 21.19
C ILE A 42 16.41 19.07 20.71
N SER A 43 15.30 18.36 20.63
CA SER A 43 15.19 17.02 20.02
C SER A 43 14.22 17.09 18.85
N PHE A 44 14.62 16.50 17.73
CA PHE A 44 13.84 16.41 16.52
C PHE A 44 13.54 14.95 16.24
N ALA A 45 12.30 14.64 15.93
CA ALA A 45 11.92 13.33 15.36
C ALA A 45 11.15 13.56 14.06
N THR A 46 11.56 12.86 13.01
CA THR A 46 10.73 12.72 11.81
C THR A 46 9.86 11.47 11.99
N VAL A 47 8.56 11.65 11.90
CA VAL A 47 7.55 10.58 12.04
C VAL A 47 6.86 10.40 10.71
N ARG A 48 6.84 9.17 10.21
CA ARG A 48 6.19 8.81 8.94
C ARG A 48 4.86 8.11 9.20
N ASP A 49 3.82 8.57 8.56
CA ASP A 49 2.56 7.85 8.42
C ASP A 49 2.40 7.28 7.00
N LYS A 50 1.19 6.87 6.62
CA LYS A 50 0.91 6.31 5.29
C LYS A 50 0.93 7.33 4.15
N ASN A 51 0.93 8.63 4.47
CA ASN A 51 0.79 9.71 3.49
C ASN A 51 2.05 10.58 3.38
N GLY A 52 2.91 10.62 4.42
CA GLY A 52 4.12 11.44 4.39
C GLY A 52 4.84 11.53 5.72
N ASP A 53 5.72 12.51 5.80
CA ASP A 53 6.60 12.75 6.94
C ASP A 53 6.17 13.99 7.72
N LEU A 54 6.29 13.90 9.04
CA LEU A 54 5.99 14.97 10.00
C LEU A 54 7.20 15.28 10.86
N SER A 55 7.44 16.55 11.08
CA SER A 55 8.50 17.03 11.98
C SER A 55 7.93 17.26 13.39
N ILE A 56 8.40 16.49 14.36
CA ILE A 56 8.12 16.68 15.77
C ILE A 56 9.33 17.39 16.40
N VAL A 57 9.12 18.53 17.03
CA VAL A 57 10.20 19.34 17.60
C VAL A 57 9.94 19.58 19.08
N ALA A 58 10.77 18.94 19.90
CA ALA A 58 10.73 19.06 21.35
C ALA A 58 11.88 19.95 21.85
N LYS A 59 11.57 21.20 22.20
CA LYS A 59 12.52 22.18 22.70
C LYS A 59 12.31 22.43 24.19
N LYS A 60 13.40 22.60 24.91
CA LYS A 60 13.35 22.95 26.33
C LYS A 60 12.57 24.25 26.55
N GLY A 61 11.57 24.20 27.42
CA GLY A 61 10.65 25.30 27.69
C GLY A 61 9.40 25.36 26.81
N ASP A 62 9.39 24.71 25.63
CA ASP A 62 8.23 24.63 24.75
C ASP A 62 7.42 23.32 24.96
N CYS A 63 8.05 22.30 25.52
CA CYS A 63 7.42 21.01 25.85
C CYS A 63 7.96 20.45 27.18
N PRO A 64 7.26 19.46 27.79
CA PRO A 64 7.77 18.78 28.98
C PRO A 64 9.15 18.14 28.74
N ASP A 65 10.08 18.31 29.67
CA ASP A 65 11.44 17.76 29.56
C ASP A 65 11.45 16.24 29.42
N GLU A 66 10.54 15.53 30.09
CA GLU A 66 10.37 14.07 29.96
C GLU A 66 10.09 13.65 28.51
N ILE A 67 9.24 14.40 27.78
CA ILE A 67 8.91 14.12 26.36
C ILE A 67 10.16 14.37 25.50
N ARG A 68 10.86 15.48 25.72
CA ARG A 68 12.07 15.82 24.98
C ARG A 68 13.15 14.74 25.13
N GLU A 69 13.38 14.29 26.36
CA GLU A 69 14.37 13.24 26.67
C GLU A 69 13.97 11.91 26.06
N LYS A 70 12.67 11.54 26.14
CA LYS A 70 12.20 10.31 25.51
C LYS A 70 12.34 10.36 24.01
N ILE A 71 11.96 11.47 23.35
CA ILE A 71 12.15 11.64 21.91
C ILE A 71 13.62 11.46 21.52
N SER A 72 14.55 12.05 22.30
CA SER A 72 15.99 11.95 21.99
C SER A 72 16.52 10.51 22.08
N SER A 73 15.88 9.65 22.86
CA SER A 73 16.27 8.24 23.06
C SER A 73 15.58 7.25 22.12
N LEU A 74 14.56 7.68 21.37
CA LEU A 74 13.82 6.82 20.45
C LEU A 74 14.72 6.31 19.32
N LYS A 75 14.51 5.07 18.96
CA LYS A 75 15.17 4.45 17.80
C LYS A 75 14.28 4.57 16.55
N ALA A 76 14.90 4.65 15.38
CA ALA A 76 14.20 4.55 14.10
C ALA A 76 13.31 3.30 14.08
N HIS A 77 12.19 3.40 13.40
CA HIS A 77 11.13 2.38 13.27
C HIS A 77 10.27 2.14 14.53
N SER A 78 10.56 2.75 15.68
CA SER A 78 9.64 2.75 16.82
C SER A 78 8.30 3.36 16.43
N SER A 79 7.19 2.84 16.95
CA SER A 79 5.86 3.38 16.71
C SER A 79 5.42 4.28 17.84
N ILE A 80 4.95 5.48 17.49
CA ILE A 80 4.56 6.51 18.47
C ILE A 80 3.26 7.20 18.10
N GLY A 81 2.61 7.76 19.11
CA GLY A 81 1.54 8.74 19.01
C GLY A 81 1.96 10.02 19.70
N VAL A 82 1.70 11.15 19.06
CA VAL A 82 2.04 12.47 19.54
C VAL A 82 0.81 13.37 19.48
N THR A 83 0.42 13.93 20.62
CA THR A 83 -0.48 15.09 20.66
C THR A 83 0.39 16.32 20.81
N GLY A 84 0.13 17.35 20.02
CA GLY A 84 0.91 18.56 20.05
C GLY A 84 0.25 19.71 19.30
N THR A 85 0.87 20.88 19.35
CA THR A 85 0.41 22.08 18.67
C THR A 85 1.20 22.30 17.41
N ILE A 86 0.52 22.59 16.30
CA ILE A 86 1.16 22.99 15.06
C ILE A 86 1.81 24.37 15.26
N LYS A 87 3.03 24.50 14.77
CA LYS A 87 3.77 25.76 14.72
C LYS A 87 4.30 25.98 13.32
N ALA A 88 3.86 27.06 12.68
CA ALA A 88 4.39 27.43 11.36
C ALA A 88 5.91 27.66 11.45
N SER A 89 6.67 27.13 10.51
CA SER A 89 8.12 27.15 10.50
C SER A 89 8.67 27.07 9.07
N GLU A 90 9.26 28.15 8.59
CA GLU A 90 9.90 28.19 7.27
C GLU A 90 11.10 27.25 7.15
N LYS A 91 11.64 26.81 8.30
CA LYS A 91 12.79 25.88 8.33
C LYS A 91 12.37 24.42 8.20
N ALA A 92 11.10 24.10 8.44
CA ALA A 92 10.57 22.77 8.29
C ALA A 92 10.26 22.45 6.81
N PRO A 93 10.60 21.27 6.29
CA PRO A 93 10.31 20.90 4.90
C PRO A 93 8.82 21.01 4.53
N SER A 94 7.92 20.77 5.49
CA SER A 94 6.47 20.86 5.32
C SER A 94 5.90 22.27 5.61
N GLY A 95 6.76 23.26 5.97
CA GLY A 95 6.34 24.60 6.35
C GLY A 95 5.81 24.71 7.78
N PHE A 96 5.79 23.62 8.54
CA PHE A 96 5.33 23.59 9.94
C PHE A 96 6.03 22.47 10.74
N GLU A 97 5.96 22.60 12.04
CA GLU A 97 6.45 21.63 13.03
C GLU A 97 5.35 21.33 14.04
N ILE A 98 5.40 20.20 14.71
CA ILE A 98 4.50 19.84 15.80
C ILE A 98 5.29 19.91 17.10
N ILE A 99 4.84 20.78 18.02
CA ILE A 99 5.40 20.91 19.37
C ILE A 99 4.63 19.94 20.27
N PRO A 100 5.27 18.88 20.79
CA PRO A 100 4.56 17.82 21.51
C PRO A 100 4.14 18.25 22.92
N THR A 101 2.90 17.93 23.28
CA THR A 101 2.34 18.08 24.64
C THR A 101 2.11 16.73 25.31
N GLU A 102 1.87 15.67 24.52
CA GLU A 102 1.74 14.29 24.98
C GLU A 102 2.50 13.37 24.02
N LEU A 103 3.14 12.35 24.56
CA LEU A 103 3.84 11.32 23.80
C LEU A 103 3.44 9.93 24.32
N ARG A 104 3.05 9.05 23.42
CA ARG A 104 2.90 7.61 23.68
C ARG A 104 3.84 6.83 22.81
N VAL A 105 4.51 5.87 23.38
CA VAL A 105 5.42 4.97 22.66
C VAL A 105 4.80 3.57 22.64
N PHE A 106 4.14 3.24 21.53
CA PHE A 106 3.42 1.97 21.39
C PHE A 106 4.36 0.78 21.29
N SER A 107 5.49 0.96 20.61
CA SER A 107 6.51 -0.08 20.49
C SER A 107 7.88 0.53 20.22
N GLU A 108 8.87 0.09 20.95
CA GLU A 108 10.28 0.44 20.71
C GLU A 108 10.98 -0.67 19.92
N VAL A 109 11.85 -0.26 19.01
CA VAL A 109 12.69 -1.20 18.27
C VAL A 109 13.79 -1.75 19.17
N THR A 110 13.82 -3.06 19.32
CA THR A 110 14.85 -3.79 20.05
C THR A 110 16.02 -4.18 19.16
N THR A 111 15.71 -4.57 17.91
CA THR A 111 16.71 -4.99 16.92
C THR A 111 16.67 -4.07 15.71
N ILE A 112 17.83 -3.54 15.31
CA ILE A 112 17.96 -2.68 14.14
C ILE A 112 17.71 -3.50 12.88
N PRO A 113 16.81 -3.06 11.98
CA PRO A 113 16.61 -3.71 10.68
C PRO A 113 17.88 -3.76 9.84
N PRO A 114 18.03 -4.74 8.93
CA PRO A 114 19.25 -4.91 8.12
C PRO A 114 19.48 -3.79 7.09
N PHE A 115 18.52 -2.88 6.93
CA PHE A 115 18.64 -1.68 6.08
C PHE A 115 17.64 -0.60 6.49
N GLU A 116 17.95 0.63 6.06
CA GLU A 116 17.06 1.78 6.19
C GLU A 116 16.22 1.99 4.93
N PRO A 117 14.90 2.14 5.03
CA PRO A 117 14.02 2.38 3.88
C PRO A 117 14.37 3.62 3.07
N THR A 118 14.94 4.63 3.73
CA THR A 118 15.37 5.89 3.13
C THR A 118 16.79 5.85 2.54
N ALA A 119 17.50 4.72 2.65
CA ALA A 119 18.84 4.59 2.11
C ALA A 119 18.81 4.66 0.57
N LYS A 120 19.78 5.39 -0.01
CA LYS A 120 19.94 5.50 -1.47
C LYS A 120 20.29 4.14 -2.11
N THR A 121 21.06 3.32 -1.40
CA THR A 121 21.45 1.99 -1.89
C THR A 121 20.38 0.98 -1.55
N VAL A 122 19.81 0.38 -2.58
CA VAL A 122 18.79 -0.67 -2.44
C VAL A 122 19.47 -2.02 -2.17
N LYS A 123 19.08 -2.69 -1.11
CA LYS A 123 19.53 -4.06 -0.82
C LYS A 123 18.96 -5.06 -1.83
N ASN A 124 19.56 -6.25 -1.89
CA ASN A 124 19.07 -7.35 -2.71
C ASN A 124 17.64 -7.74 -2.30
N ILE A 125 16.93 -8.43 -3.20
CA ILE A 125 15.52 -8.77 -2.98
C ILE A 125 15.32 -9.71 -1.79
N ASP A 126 16.25 -10.64 -1.55
CA ASP A 126 16.13 -11.62 -0.45
C ASP A 126 16.13 -10.91 0.91
N THR A 127 17.13 -10.05 1.16
CA THR A 127 17.18 -9.23 2.38
C THR A 127 15.94 -8.35 2.55
N ARG A 128 15.40 -7.82 1.46
CA ARG A 128 14.19 -6.99 1.49
C ARG A 128 12.94 -7.80 1.83
N LEU A 129 12.85 -9.04 1.36
CA LEU A 129 11.73 -9.93 1.65
C LEU A 129 11.74 -10.43 3.10
N GLU A 130 12.92 -10.65 3.71
CA GLU A 130 13.04 -11.05 5.12
C GLU A 130 12.40 -10.02 6.08
N VAL A 131 12.51 -8.73 5.75
CA VAL A 131 11.94 -7.63 6.55
C VAL A 131 10.95 -6.80 5.72
N ARG A 132 10.11 -7.46 4.97
CA ARG A 132 9.18 -6.87 4.02
C ARG A 132 8.36 -5.67 4.56
N PRO A 133 7.83 -5.66 5.82
CA PRO A 133 7.13 -4.51 6.36
C PRO A 133 7.98 -3.23 6.41
N ILE A 134 9.30 -3.36 6.60
CA ILE A 134 10.24 -2.23 6.60
C ILE A 134 10.50 -1.77 5.16
N ASP A 135 10.73 -2.71 4.23
CA ASP A 135 10.91 -2.40 2.82
C ASP A 135 9.71 -1.65 2.23
N LEU A 136 8.49 -2.06 2.59
CA LEU A 136 7.24 -1.42 2.15
C LEU A 136 7.05 0.02 2.66
N ARG A 137 7.88 0.52 3.57
CA ARG A 137 7.91 1.94 3.97
C ARG A 137 8.64 2.83 2.97
N ARG A 138 9.27 2.27 1.95
CA ARG A 138 9.87 3.04 0.85
C ARG A 138 8.77 3.68 0.00
N ASN A 139 8.89 4.98 -0.28
CA ASN A 139 7.88 5.72 -1.04
C ASN A 139 7.57 5.05 -2.38
N ILE A 140 8.60 4.68 -3.14
CA ILE A 140 8.43 4.01 -4.44
C ILE A 140 7.56 2.75 -4.35
N LEU A 141 7.76 1.92 -3.32
CA LEU A 141 6.97 0.70 -3.15
C LEU A 141 5.53 0.99 -2.71
N GLN A 142 5.32 1.99 -1.86
CA GLN A 142 3.97 2.41 -1.50
C GLN A 142 3.20 2.90 -2.73
N HIS A 143 3.85 3.65 -3.62
CA HIS A 143 3.23 4.10 -4.87
C HIS A 143 2.90 2.93 -5.80
N VAL A 144 3.75 1.89 -5.90
CA VAL A 144 3.44 0.67 -6.65
C VAL A 144 2.12 0.06 -6.17
N PHE A 145 1.94 -0.11 -4.85
CA PHE A 145 0.70 -0.69 -4.31
C PHE A 145 -0.51 0.23 -4.45
N LYS A 146 -0.34 1.54 -4.26
CA LYS A 146 -1.40 2.53 -4.46
C LYS A 146 -1.85 2.55 -5.94
N THR A 147 -0.90 2.55 -6.88
CA THR A 147 -1.17 2.49 -8.32
C THR A 147 -1.89 1.20 -8.69
N ARG A 148 -1.42 0.05 -8.19
CA ARG A 148 -2.11 -1.24 -8.41
C ARG A 148 -3.56 -1.20 -7.91
N SER A 149 -3.79 -0.66 -6.71
CA SER A 149 -5.14 -0.51 -6.16
C SER A 149 -6.01 0.41 -7.01
N LEU A 150 -5.45 1.52 -7.50
CA LEU A 150 -6.14 2.45 -8.40
C LEU A 150 -6.53 1.77 -9.71
N VAL A 151 -5.60 1.07 -10.36
CA VAL A 151 -5.85 0.36 -11.62
C VAL A 151 -6.98 -0.66 -11.44
N LEU A 152 -6.94 -1.48 -10.39
CA LEU A 152 -7.99 -2.47 -10.13
C LEU A 152 -9.35 -1.81 -9.86
N LYS A 153 -9.37 -0.67 -9.16
CA LYS A 153 -10.60 0.11 -8.97
C LYS A 153 -11.12 0.63 -10.30
N THR A 154 -10.28 1.26 -11.12
CA THR A 154 -10.65 1.83 -12.41
C THR A 154 -11.22 0.77 -13.37
N ILE A 155 -10.61 -0.41 -13.41
CA ILE A 155 -11.10 -1.54 -14.23
C ILE A 155 -12.46 -2.00 -13.73
N ARG A 156 -12.65 -2.11 -12.41
CA ARG A 156 -13.92 -2.51 -11.82
C ARG A 156 -15.01 -1.48 -12.08
N ASP A 157 -14.71 -0.20 -11.96
CA ASP A 157 -15.62 0.89 -12.29
C ASP A 157 -16.03 0.82 -13.78
N TYR A 158 -15.06 0.62 -14.69
CA TYR A 158 -15.33 0.45 -16.12
C TYR A 158 -16.30 -0.72 -16.40
N PHE A 159 -16.06 -1.88 -15.82
CA PHE A 159 -16.95 -3.02 -16.01
C PHE A 159 -18.37 -2.77 -15.49
N ASN A 160 -18.47 -2.16 -14.30
CA ASN A 160 -19.77 -1.80 -13.74
C ASN A 160 -20.54 -0.80 -14.64
N ASP A 161 -19.85 0.20 -15.17
CA ASP A 161 -20.44 1.20 -16.08
C ASP A 161 -20.88 0.57 -17.42
N GLN A 162 -20.26 -0.54 -17.82
CA GLN A 162 -20.62 -1.34 -18.99
C GLN A 162 -21.65 -2.44 -18.69
N ASN A 163 -22.22 -2.45 -17.48
CA ASN A 163 -23.22 -3.41 -17.00
C ASN A 163 -22.71 -4.87 -16.93
N PHE A 164 -21.43 -5.08 -16.69
CA PHE A 164 -20.90 -6.41 -16.34
C PHE A 164 -21.21 -6.72 -14.88
N VAL A 165 -21.48 -7.99 -14.61
CA VAL A 165 -21.67 -8.52 -13.26
C VAL A 165 -20.36 -9.09 -12.75
N GLU A 166 -19.86 -8.60 -11.60
CA GLU A 166 -18.69 -9.19 -10.94
C GLU A 166 -19.08 -10.55 -10.35
N ILE A 167 -18.34 -11.59 -10.72
CA ILE A 167 -18.54 -12.97 -10.26
C ILE A 167 -17.34 -13.42 -9.42
N ASN A 168 -17.55 -14.46 -8.63
CA ASN A 168 -16.50 -15.16 -7.88
C ASN A 168 -16.63 -16.65 -8.11
N THR A 169 -15.65 -17.22 -8.81
CA THR A 169 -15.66 -18.65 -9.14
C THR A 169 -14.79 -19.45 -8.16
N PRO A 170 -15.06 -20.76 -7.98
CA PRO A 170 -14.24 -21.64 -7.17
C PRO A 170 -12.78 -21.66 -7.62
N LYS A 171 -11.85 -21.63 -6.66
CA LYS A 171 -10.39 -21.74 -6.90
C LYS A 171 -9.84 -23.13 -6.56
N MET A 172 -10.63 -23.99 -5.95
CA MET A 172 -10.39 -25.41 -5.83
C MET A 172 -11.32 -26.14 -6.79
N ILE A 173 -10.76 -26.84 -7.75
CA ILE A 173 -11.50 -27.46 -8.87
C ILE A 173 -11.20 -28.96 -8.97
N ALA A 174 -12.14 -29.71 -9.50
CA ALA A 174 -12.01 -31.18 -9.62
C ALA A 174 -11.21 -31.62 -10.85
N THR A 175 -11.08 -30.76 -11.86
CA THR A 175 -10.42 -31.08 -13.15
C THR A 175 -9.81 -29.85 -13.78
N ALA A 176 -8.92 -30.03 -14.75
CA ALA A 176 -8.35 -28.94 -15.53
C ALA A 176 -9.43 -28.11 -16.26
N THR A 177 -9.28 -26.80 -16.27
CA THR A 177 -10.16 -25.88 -17.01
C THR A 177 -9.58 -25.52 -18.39
N GLU A 178 -8.29 -25.71 -18.58
CA GLU A 178 -7.58 -25.45 -19.84
C GLU A 178 -6.69 -26.64 -20.18
N GLY A 179 -6.63 -27.03 -21.46
CA GLY A 179 -5.79 -28.13 -21.93
C GLY A 179 -4.30 -27.75 -21.90
N GLY A 180 -3.45 -28.61 -21.34
CA GLY A 180 -2.00 -28.56 -21.50
C GLY A 180 -1.20 -27.78 -20.47
N ALA A 181 -1.80 -27.01 -19.57
CA ALA A 181 -1.06 -26.35 -18.51
C ALA A 181 -0.90 -27.24 -17.27
N ALA A 182 0.27 -27.18 -16.61
CA ALA A 182 0.53 -27.93 -15.39
C ALA A 182 -0.33 -27.42 -14.23
N LEU A 183 -0.97 -28.33 -13.50
CA LEU A 183 -1.82 -28.05 -12.35
C LEU A 183 -1.06 -28.18 -11.05
N PHE A 184 -1.41 -27.36 -10.06
CA PHE A 184 -1.03 -27.62 -8.67
C PHE A 184 -2.05 -28.57 -8.04
N PRO A 185 -1.68 -29.84 -7.75
CA PRO A 185 -2.56 -30.75 -7.03
C PRO A 185 -2.65 -30.35 -5.57
N ILE A 186 -3.85 -30.51 -5.01
CA ILE A 186 -4.11 -30.29 -3.58
C ILE A 186 -4.90 -31.47 -3.01
N PHE A 187 -4.75 -31.74 -1.73
CA PHE A 187 -5.60 -32.68 -1.02
C PHE A 187 -6.88 -31.97 -0.57
N TYR A 188 -8.01 -32.46 -1.09
CA TYR A 188 -9.34 -32.02 -0.68
C TYR A 188 -10.01 -33.15 0.09
N TYR A 189 -9.89 -33.15 1.41
CA TYR A 189 -10.24 -34.27 2.28
C TYR A 189 -9.49 -35.54 1.87
N ASN A 190 -10.21 -36.56 1.33
CA ASN A 190 -9.67 -37.84 0.85
C ASN A 190 -9.60 -37.93 -0.68
N LYS A 191 -9.73 -36.81 -1.39
CA LYS A 191 -9.71 -36.75 -2.85
C LYS A 191 -8.64 -35.77 -3.31
N GLU A 192 -8.18 -35.97 -4.52
CA GLU A 192 -7.36 -34.99 -5.24
C GLU A 192 -8.24 -33.87 -5.80
N ALA A 193 -7.79 -32.64 -5.70
CA ALA A 193 -8.32 -31.47 -6.38
C ALA A 193 -7.17 -30.65 -6.91
N PHE A 194 -7.43 -29.55 -7.57
CA PHE A 194 -6.42 -28.70 -8.20
C PHE A 194 -6.73 -27.22 -7.93
N LEU A 195 -5.68 -26.40 -7.93
CA LEU A 195 -5.84 -24.95 -7.96
C LEU A 195 -6.22 -24.50 -9.38
N ALA A 196 -7.18 -23.57 -9.46
CA ALA A 196 -7.74 -23.12 -10.72
C ALA A 196 -6.73 -22.32 -11.56
N GLN A 197 -6.60 -22.62 -12.83
CA GLN A 197 -5.76 -21.91 -13.80
C GLN A 197 -6.46 -20.70 -14.39
N SER A 198 -7.78 -20.75 -14.50
CA SER A 198 -8.65 -19.66 -14.96
C SER A 198 -10.10 -19.96 -14.55
N PRO A 199 -11.01 -18.98 -14.62
CA PRO A 199 -12.43 -19.18 -14.42
C PRO A 199 -13.19 -19.62 -15.68
N GLN A 200 -12.51 -20.04 -16.77
CA GLN A 200 -13.08 -20.18 -18.13
C GLN A 200 -14.43 -20.88 -18.17
N LEU A 201 -14.51 -22.10 -17.67
CA LEU A 201 -15.75 -22.90 -17.74
C LEU A 201 -16.91 -22.27 -16.93
N TYR A 202 -16.60 -21.59 -15.86
CA TYR A 202 -17.61 -20.92 -15.02
C TYR A 202 -18.13 -19.63 -15.67
N LYS A 203 -17.24 -18.78 -16.20
CA LYS A 203 -17.66 -17.51 -16.81
C LYS A 203 -18.48 -17.77 -18.08
N GLU A 204 -18.13 -18.78 -18.91
CA GLU A 204 -18.94 -19.21 -20.06
C GLU A 204 -20.35 -19.65 -19.64
N GLN A 205 -20.48 -20.44 -18.59
CA GLN A 205 -21.79 -20.87 -18.08
C GLN A 205 -22.62 -19.70 -17.56
N LEU A 206 -21.96 -18.72 -16.89
CA LEU A 206 -22.65 -17.59 -16.30
C LEU A 206 -23.13 -16.57 -17.33
N THR A 207 -22.47 -16.45 -18.50
CA THR A 207 -22.96 -15.60 -19.59
C THR A 207 -24.29 -16.06 -20.15
N MET A 208 -24.64 -17.36 -20.04
CA MET A 208 -25.95 -17.86 -20.42
C MET A 208 -27.11 -17.26 -19.61
N SER A 209 -26.81 -16.63 -18.47
CA SER A 209 -27.81 -16.01 -17.59
C SER A 209 -27.60 -14.51 -17.40
N PHE A 210 -26.34 -14.05 -17.34
CA PHE A 210 -26.02 -12.66 -17.05
C PHE A 210 -25.53 -11.88 -18.27
N GLU A 211 -25.27 -12.54 -19.39
CA GLU A 211 -24.75 -12.02 -20.66
C GLU A 211 -23.35 -11.42 -20.55
N LYS A 212 -23.05 -10.66 -19.50
CA LYS A 212 -21.78 -9.97 -19.27
C LYS A 212 -21.28 -10.23 -17.86
N VAL A 213 -20.15 -10.88 -17.74
CA VAL A 213 -19.55 -11.19 -16.44
C VAL A 213 -18.06 -10.84 -16.43
N PHE A 214 -17.54 -10.50 -15.28
CA PHE A 214 -16.10 -10.36 -15.08
C PHE A 214 -15.67 -10.88 -13.70
N GLU A 215 -14.41 -11.27 -13.59
CA GLU A 215 -13.78 -11.67 -12.34
C GLU A 215 -12.38 -11.06 -12.23
N ILE A 216 -12.04 -10.59 -11.03
CA ILE A 216 -10.68 -10.19 -10.67
C ILE A 216 -10.24 -11.09 -9.52
N ALA A 217 -9.46 -12.13 -9.82
CA ALA A 217 -9.18 -13.19 -8.86
C ALA A 217 -7.82 -13.87 -9.08
N PRO A 218 -7.28 -14.56 -8.07
CA PRO A 218 -6.06 -15.34 -8.22
C PRO A 218 -6.26 -16.52 -9.19
N ILE A 219 -5.22 -16.74 -10.00
CA ILE A 219 -5.04 -17.93 -10.84
C ILE A 219 -3.70 -18.59 -10.54
N PHE A 220 -3.60 -19.89 -10.81
CA PHE A 220 -2.45 -20.70 -10.45
C PHE A 220 -1.98 -21.54 -11.65
N ARG A 221 -0.70 -21.42 -12.02
CA ARG A 221 -0.10 -22.16 -13.12
C ARG A 221 1.19 -22.82 -12.67
N ALA A 222 1.23 -24.14 -12.65
CA ALA A 222 2.39 -24.92 -12.20
C ALA A 222 3.46 -25.08 -13.30
N GLU A 223 3.65 -24.09 -14.13
CA GLU A 223 4.66 -24.11 -15.19
C GLU A 223 6.06 -23.98 -14.60
N PRO A 224 7.01 -24.88 -14.92
CA PRO A 224 8.37 -24.89 -14.37
C PRO A 224 9.24 -23.79 -15.02
N SER A 225 8.74 -22.58 -15.12
CA SER A 225 9.45 -21.45 -15.71
C SER A 225 9.94 -20.47 -14.63
N ARG A 226 11.19 -20.00 -14.75
CA ARG A 226 11.82 -19.04 -13.84
C ARG A 226 12.09 -17.71 -14.52
N THR A 227 11.13 -17.18 -15.27
CA THR A 227 11.27 -15.86 -15.90
C THR A 227 10.41 -14.83 -15.18
N ASN A 228 10.72 -13.56 -15.37
CA ASN A 228 9.96 -12.45 -14.80
C ASN A 228 8.52 -12.35 -15.38
N ARG A 229 8.18 -13.16 -16.40
CA ARG A 229 6.87 -13.15 -17.08
C ARG A 229 6.01 -14.35 -16.71
N HIS A 230 6.57 -15.35 -16.04
CA HIS A 230 5.84 -16.56 -15.63
C HIS A 230 5.76 -16.59 -14.12
N LEU A 231 4.55 -16.45 -13.60
CA LEU A 231 4.24 -16.49 -12.18
C LEU A 231 3.40 -17.72 -11.89
N ALA A 232 3.76 -18.45 -10.83
CA ALA A 232 2.97 -19.59 -10.36
C ALA A 232 1.61 -19.16 -9.79
N GLU A 233 1.51 -17.93 -9.29
CA GLU A 233 0.29 -17.30 -8.82
C GLU A 233 0.24 -15.85 -9.33
N ALA A 234 -0.90 -15.45 -9.91
CA ALA A 234 -1.15 -14.11 -10.40
C ALA A 234 -2.62 -13.72 -10.18
N ILE A 235 -2.88 -12.41 -10.17
CA ILE A 235 -4.27 -11.92 -10.25
C ILE A 235 -4.61 -11.76 -11.72
N SER A 236 -5.61 -12.50 -12.17
CA SER A 236 -6.19 -12.38 -13.50
C SER A 236 -7.34 -11.39 -13.49
N ILE A 237 -7.52 -10.72 -14.62
CA ILE A 237 -8.70 -9.90 -14.93
C ILE A 237 -9.36 -10.60 -16.11
N ASP A 238 -10.43 -11.28 -15.84
CA ASP A 238 -11.18 -12.07 -16.80
C ASP A 238 -12.51 -11.45 -17.11
N LEU A 239 -12.92 -11.46 -18.36
CA LEU A 239 -14.24 -11.04 -18.79
C LEU A 239 -14.84 -12.09 -19.74
N GLU A 240 -16.16 -12.15 -19.79
CA GLU A 240 -16.90 -12.93 -20.78
C GLU A 240 -18.16 -12.17 -21.16
N GLU A 241 -18.46 -12.07 -22.46
CA GLU A 241 -19.60 -11.33 -22.97
C GLU A 241 -20.31 -12.17 -24.07
N ALA A 242 -21.59 -12.37 -23.92
CA ALA A 242 -22.42 -13.09 -24.89
C ALA A 242 -22.83 -12.15 -26.05
N PHE A 243 -23.15 -12.74 -27.20
CA PHE A 243 -23.67 -12.05 -28.40
C PHE A 243 -22.73 -11.00 -29.01
N VAL A 244 -21.43 -11.19 -28.85
CA VAL A 244 -20.35 -10.34 -29.39
C VAL A 244 -19.36 -11.17 -30.20
N ASP A 245 -18.59 -10.49 -31.03
CA ASP A 245 -17.47 -11.12 -31.74
C ASP A 245 -16.09 -10.71 -31.14
N TYR A 246 -15.02 -11.24 -31.73
CA TYR A 246 -13.67 -10.95 -31.23
C TYR A 246 -13.25 -9.47 -31.34
N ASN A 247 -13.83 -8.69 -32.28
CA ASN A 247 -13.53 -7.27 -32.41
C ASN A 247 -14.11 -6.48 -31.24
N ASP A 248 -15.30 -6.87 -30.78
CA ASP A 248 -15.94 -6.27 -29.61
C ASP A 248 -15.07 -6.53 -28.36
N VAL A 249 -14.61 -7.77 -28.17
CA VAL A 249 -13.71 -8.12 -27.04
C VAL A 249 -12.38 -7.37 -27.13
N MET A 250 -11.77 -7.26 -28.31
CA MET A 250 -10.57 -6.47 -28.52
C MET A 250 -10.79 -4.99 -28.15
N SER A 251 -11.93 -4.41 -28.52
CA SER A 251 -12.30 -3.04 -28.16
C SER A 251 -12.45 -2.87 -26.65
N ARG A 252 -13.04 -3.84 -25.95
CA ARG A 252 -13.11 -3.85 -24.48
C ARG A 252 -11.73 -3.83 -23.83
N ILE A 253 -10.81 -4.66 -24.31
CA ILE A 253 -9.45 -4.73 -23.77
C ILE A 253 -8.73 -3.39 -24.03
N GLU A 254 -8.87 -2.81 -25.22
CA GLU A 254 -8.29 -1.52 -25.55
C GLU A 254 -8.79 -0.41 -24.61
N GLU A 255 -10.09 -0.34 -24.37
CA GLU A 255 -10.69 0.64 -23.46
C GLU A 255 -10.22 0.45 -22.01
N ILE A 256 -10.15 -0.76 -21.52
CA ILE A 256 -9.62 -1.06 -20.17
C ILE A 256 -8.18 -0.57 -20.02
N ILE A 257 -7.34 -0.78 -21.02
CA ILE A 257 -5.96 -0.28 -21.03
C ILE A 257 -5.94 1.25 -21.04
N LYS A 258 -6.72 1.89 -21.88
CA LYS A 258 -6.82 3.37 -21.99
C LYS A 258 -7.24 4.00 -20.66
N VAL A 259 -8.35 3.56 -20.07
CA VAL A 259 -8.84 4.14 -18.81
C VAL A 259 -7.84 3.91 -17.67
N SER A 260 -7.14 2.77 -17.67
CA SER A 260 -6.09 2.48 -16.68
C SER A 260 -4.89 3.42 -16.84
N ILE A 261 -4.41 3.66 -18.05
CA ILE A 261 -3.31 4.59 -18.33
C ILE A 261 -3.69 6.02 -17.95
N ILE A 262 -4.90 6.46 -18.28
CA ILE A 262 -5.40 7.80 -17.90
C ILE A 262 -5.39 7.95 -16.39
N ALA A 263 -5.96 6.98 -15.66
CA ALA A 263 -6.02 7.03 -14.20
C ALA A 263 -4.63 7.06 -13.56
N VAL A 264 -3.66 6.29 -14.08
CA VAL A 264 -2.27 6.29 -13.60
C VAL A 264 -1.58 7.62 -13.89
N ASN A 265 -1.76 8.19 -15.07
CA ASN A 265 -1.19 9.49 -15.43
C ASN A 265 -1.74 10.61 -14.53
N ASP A 266 -3.02 10.60 -14.22
CA ASP A 266 -3.63 11.58 -13.32
C ASP A 266 -3.14 11.38 -11.88
N TYR A 267 -2.96 10.13 -11.44
CA TYR A 267 -2.34 9.83 -10.15
C TYR A 267 -0.92 10.41 -10.06
N ILE A 268 -0.08 10.22 -11.08
CA ILE A 268 1.28 10.72 -11.11
C ILE A 268 1.31 12.25 -11.06
N LYS A 269 0.47 12.93 -11.85
CA LYS A 269 0.36 14.41 -11.83
C LYS A 269 0.01 14.96 -10.45
N ASN A 270 -0.87 14.24 -9.71
CA ASN A 270 -1.31 14.64 -8.39
C ASN A 270 -0.37 14.18 -7.25
N ASN A 271 0.67 13.39 -7.57
CA ASN A 271 1.67 12.90 -6.63
C ASN A 271 3.08 13.05 -7.21
N PRO A 272 3.58 14.30 -7.36
CA PRO A 272 4.88 14.56 -7.99
C PRO A 272 6.07 13.89 -7.27
N ASP A 273 5.94 13.65 -5.98
CA ASP A 273 6.97 13.00 -5.15
C ASP A 273 6.97 11.47 -5.29
N SER A 274 6.13 10.91 -6.16
CA SER A 274 6.01 9.46 -6.33
C SER A 274 7.26 8.80 -6.93
N GLU A 275 8.21 9.55 -7.46
CA GLU A 275 9.38 9.04 -8.21
C GLU A 275 8.98 8.14 -9.41
N PHE A 276 7.69 8.09 -9.73
CA PHE A 276 7.20 7.43 -10.92
C PHE A 276 7.42 8.35 -12.11
N THR A 277 8.41 8.06 -12.91
CA THR A 277 8.49 8.57 -14.28
C THR A 277 7.75 7.60 -15.17
N PRO A 278 6.69 8.01 -15.88
CA PRO A 278 6.10 7.15 -16.89
C PRO A 278 7.20 6.80 -17.89
N THR A 279 7.41 5.52 -18.11
CA THR A 279 8.19 5.09 -19.29
C THR A 279 7.33 5.40 -20.51
N PRO A 280 7.84 6.14 -21.49
CA PRO A 280 7.06 6.49 -22.68
C PRO A 280 6.61 5.26 -23.46
#